data_fe38d118d2f80409532fe97c8e4e9d3b
#
_entry.id   fe38d118d2f80409532fe97c8e4e9d3b
#
_cell.length_a   1.000
_cell.length_b   1.000
_cell.length_c   1.000
_cell.angle_alpha   90.00
_cell.angle_beta   90.00
_cell.angle_gamma   90.00
#
_symmetry.space_group_name_H-M   'P 1'
#
loop_
_entity.id
_entity.type
_entity.pdbx_description
1 polymer ?
#
loop_
_entity_poly.entity_id
_entity_poly.type
_entity_poly.pdbx_seq_one_letter_code
_entity_poly.pdbx_strand_id
1 'polypeptide(L)'
;GFLGAANSAGAIFGSFIALMLVGFRAKGMLVLYASFAYGFFLFGFGTATTLWFGVLMIALLVAADAVTVAVRQTTVMLTTPDHMRGRAFALMILAAQTANNVGTIWVGTWAGLIGASNTMVMGGVISIVATALIWWFWKPIREFRSKDSEEPSSS
;
A
#
# COMPACT_ATOMS: atom_id res chain seq x y z
N GLY A 1 12.07 14.09 -15.29
CA GLY A 1 10.97 14.87 -15.82
C GLY A 1 9.79 14.98 -14.89
N PHE A 2 8.64 15.41 -15.39
CA PHE A 2 7.39 15.64 -14.65
C PHE A 2 6.89 14.43 -13.86
N LEU A 3 7.05 13.21 -14.37
CA LEU A 3 6.67 11.98 -13.66
C LEU A 3 7.52 11.74 -12.41
N GLY A 4 8.81 12.08 -12.46
CA GLY A 4 9.67 12.01 -11.28
C GLY A 4 9.29 13.04 -10.21
N ALA A 5 8.95 14.26 -10.63
CA ALA A 5 8.45 15.29 -9.71
C ALA A 5 7.10 14.89 -9.07
N ALA A 6 6.18 14.31 -9.86
CA ALA A 6 4.91 13.78 -9.37
C ALA A 6 5.12 12.65 -8.36
N ASN A 7 6.08 11.75 -8.61
CA ASN A 7 6.44 10.68 -7.69
C ASN A 7 6.93 11.24 -6.35
N SER A 8 7.84 12.22 -6.38
CA SER A 8 8.37 12.86 -5.18
C SER A 8 7.31 13.65 -4.42
N ALA A 9 6.48 14.41 -5.12
CA ALA A 9 5.35 15.12 -4.51
C ALA A 9 4.35 14.14 -3.88
N GLY A 10 3.99 13.07 -4.57
CA GLY A 10 3.13 12.01 -4.07
C GLY A 10 3.69 11.36 -2.79
N ALA A 11 5.00 11.10 -2.75
CA ALA A 11 5.65 10.53 -1.58
C ALA A 11 5.60 11.48 -0.36
N ILE A 12 5.82 12.78 -0.56
CA ILE A 12 5.74 13.80 0.51
C ILE A 12 4.30 13.90 1.02
N PHE A 13 3.34 14.07 0.14
CA PHE A 13 1.92 14.13 0.52
C PHE A 13 1.44 12.83 1.18
N GLY A 14 1.84 11.68 0.64
CA GLY A 14 1.51 10.38 1.21
C GLY A 14 2.09 10.17 2.60
N SER A 15 3.32 10.62 2.84
CA SER A 15 3.95 10.56 4.16
C SER A 15 3.22 11.45 5.17
N PHE A 16 2.77 12.63 4.75
CA PHE A 16 2.01 13.54 5.60
C PHE A 16 0.63 12.97 5.96
N ILE A 17 -0.07 12.41 4.98
CA ILE A 17 -1.35 11.71 5.19
C ILE A 17 -1.13 10.48 6.09
N ALA A 18 -0.06 9.73 5.89
CA ALA A 18 0.28 8.57 6.71
C ALA A 18 0.49 8.96 8.17
N LEU A 19 1.18 10.07 8.45
CA LEU A 19 1.36 10.59 9.80
C LEU A 19 0.03 10.95 10.47
N MET A 20 -0.89 11.55 9.73
CA MET A 20 -2.24 11.88 10.25
C MET A 20 -3.07 10.61 10.52
N LEU A 21 -2.90 9.58 9.72
CA LEU A 21 -3.67 8.34 9.80
C LEU A 21 -3.08 7.30 10.76
N VAL A 22 -1.82 7.44 11.18
CA VAL A 22 -1.17 6.54 12.16
C VAL A 22 -1.93 6.50 13.50
N GLY A 23 -2.63 7.56 13.86
CA GLY A 23 -3.51 7.62 15.04
C GLY A 23 -4.84 6.86 14.91
N PHE A 24 -5.20 6.35 13.74
CA PHE A 24 -6.45 5.64 13.53
C PHE A 24 -6.42 4.24 14.13
N ARG A 25 -7.45 3.91 14.92
CA ARG A 25 -7.59 2.63 15.63
C ARG A 25 -7.78 1.41 14.72
N ALA A 26 -8.30 1.61 13.52
CA ALA A 26 -8.62 0.53 12.57
C ALA A 26 -7.53 0.33 11.51
N LYS A 27 -6.32 -0.04 11.93
CA LYS A 27 -5.15 -0.18 11.03
C LYS A 27 -5.36 -1.19 9.89
N GLY A 28 -6.06 -2.29 10.15
CA GLY A 28 -6.37 -3.30 9.12
C GLY A 28 -7.30 -2.78 8.02
N MET A 29 -8.36 -2.04 8.40
CA MET A 29 -9.26 -1.38 7.45
C MET A 29 -8.52 -0.34 6.60
N LEU A 30 -7.63 0.42 7.23
CA LEU A 30 -6.86 1.46 6.55
C LEU A 30 -5.97 0.87 5.45
N VAL A 31 -5.29 -0.26 5.72
CA VAL A 31 -4.47 -0.97 4.73
C VAL A 31 -5.33 -1.47 3.57
N LEU A 32 -6.51 -2.02 3.85
CA LEU A 32 -7.44 -2.49 2.81
C LEU A 32 -7.91 -1.34 1.91
N TYR A 33 -8.32 -0.22 2.49
CA TYR A 33 -8.72 0.96 1.73
C TYR A 33 -7.56 1.55 0.92
N ALA A 34 -6.37 1.64 1.50
CA ALA A 34 -5.19 2.12 0.80
C ALA A 34 -4.78 1.18 -0.36
N SER A 35 -4.86 -0.14 -0.16
CA SER A 35 -4.58 -1.13 -1.21
C SER A 35 -5.62 -1.09 -2.33
N PHE A 36 -6.89 -0.89 -1.99
CA PHE A 36 -7.95 -0.73 -2.99
C PHE A 36 -7.76 0.55 -3.81
N ALA A 37 -7.45 1.67 -3.13
CA ALA A 37 -7.13 2.94 -3.77
C ALA A 37 -5.90 2.83 -4.68
N TYR A 38 -4.86 2.12 -4.23
CA TYR A 38 -3.67 1.85 -5.03
C TYR A 38 -4.02 1.13 -6.35
N GLY A 39 -4.79 0.04 -6.28
CA GLY A 39 -5.24 -0.69 -7.47
C GLY A 39 -6.08 0.18 -8.42
N PHE A 40 -6.97 1.00 -7.86
CA PHE A 40 -7.80 1.94 -8.62
C PHE A 40 -6.97 3.01 -9.32
N PHE A 41 -5.99 3.61 -8.64
CA PHE A 41 -5.12 4.62 -9.24
C PHE A 41 -4.17 4.01 -10.28
N LEU A 42 -3.71 2.78 -10.06
CA LEU A 42 -2.90 2.06 -11.03
C LEU A 42 -3.69 1.78 -12.33
N PHE A 43 -4.94 1.36 -12.20
CA PHE A 43 -5.85 1.19 -13.34
C PHE A 43 -6.08 2.52 -14.06
N GLY A 44 -6.38 3.59 -13.32
CA GLY A 44 -6.55 4.94 -13.86
C GLY A 44 -5.31 5.44 -14.58
N PHE A 45 -4.12 5.18 -14.06
CA PHE A 45 -2.86 5.51 -14.71
C PHE A 45 -2.67 4.77 -16.04
N GLY A 46 -3.01 3.47 -16.08
CA GLY A 46 -2.91 2.66 -17.30
C GLY A 46 -3.85 3.11 -18.41
N THR A 47 -4.98 3.73 -18.07
CA THR A 47 -5.96 4.31 -19.02
C THR A 47 -5.74 5.80 -19.29
N ALA A 48 -4.74 6.42 -18.68
CA ALA A 48 -4.47 7.85 -18.82
C ALA A 48 -4.06 8.21 -20.25
N THR A 49 -4.86 9.02 -20.91
CA THR A 49 -4.60 9.55 -22.26
C THR A 49 -3.97 10.94 -22.23
N THR A 50 -4.06 11.63 -21.10
CA THR A 50 -3.55 12.98 -20.91
C THR A 50 -2.41 12.98 -19.88
N LEU A 51 -1.32 13.70 -20.17
CA LEU A 51 -0.14 13.79 -19.31
C LEU A 51 -0.51 14.25 -17.88
N TRP A 52 -1.33 15.27 -17.75
CA TRP A 52 -1.77 15.81 -16.46
C TRP A 52 -2.57 14.80 -15.62
N PHE A 53 -3.42 14.04 -16.27
CA PHE A 53 -4.17 12.98 -15.60
C PHE A 53 -3.25 11.85 -15.16
N GLY A 54 -2.26 11.46 -15.97
CA GLY A 54 -1.23 10.49 -15.60
C GLY A 54 -0.38 10.93 -14.41
N VAL A 55 0.04 12.21 -14.39
CA VAL A 55 0.79 12.82 -13.30
C VAL A 55 -0.01 12.78 -11.99
N LEU A 56 -1.29 13.15 -12.04
CA LEU A 56 -2.18 13.11 -10.88
C LEU A 56 -2.36 11.67 -10.36
N MET A 57 -2.60 10.72 -11.25
CA MET A 57 -2.78 9.31 -10.87
C MET A 57 -1.52 8.71 -10.24
N ILE A 58 -0.33 9.02 -10.75
CA ILE A 58 0.93 8.59 -10.16
C ILE A 58 1.14 9.19 -8.76
N ALA A 59 0.84 10.46 -8.58
CA ALA A 59 0.97 11.12 -7.28
C ALA A 59 0.05 10.47 -6.22
N LEU A 60 -1.19 10.19 -6.59
CA LEU A 60 -2.17 9.52 -5.72
C LEU A 60 -1.79 8.06 -5.44
N LEU A 61 -1.26 7.35 -6.43
CA LEU A 61 -0.77 5.98 -6.31
C LEU A 61 0.38 5.91 -5.30
N VAL A 62 1.36 6.78 -5.43
CA VAL A 62 2.52 6.85 -4.51
C VAL A 62 2.07 7.26 -3.11
N ALA A 63 1.10 8.16 -2.99
CA ALA A 63 0.52 8.53 -1.70
C ALA A 63 -0.16 7.33 -1.01
N ALA A 64 -0.96 6.56 -1.74
CA ALA A 64 -1.60 5.34 -1.22
C ALA A 64 -0.59 4.28 -0.80
N ASP A 65 0.49 4.09 -1.58
CA ASP A 65 1.58 3.19 -1.24
C ASP A 65 2.30 3.61 0.04
N ALA A 66 2.64 4.89 0.18
CA ALA A 66 3.29 5.44 1.37
C ALA A 66 2.45 5.21 2.64
N VAL A 67 1.13 5.39 2.57
CA VAL A 67 0.21 5.09 3.68
C VAL A 67 0.26 3.60 4.04
N THR A 68 0.19 2.72 3.05
CA THR A 68 0.25 1.26 3.26
C THR A 68 1.56 0.85 3.91
N VAL A 69 2.69 1.36 3.42
CA VAL A 69 4.03 1.08 3.98
C VAL A 69 4.13 1.57 5.41
N ALA A 70 3.71 2.81 5.70
CA ALA A 70 3.77 3.39 7.05
C ALA A 70 2.92 2.60 8.06
N VAL A 71 1.69 2.24 7.71
CA VAL A 71 0.82 1.45 8.59
C VAL A 71 1.39 0.06 8.84
N ARG A 72 1.93 -0.59 7.81
CA ARG A 72 2.57 -1.90 7.94
C ARG A 72 3.78 -1.86 8.85
N GLN A 73 4.68 -0.87 8.68
CA GLN A 73 5.86 -0.69 9.52
C GLN A 73 5.48 -0.43 10.98
N THR A 74 4.52 0.46 11.21
CA THR A 74 4.01 0.78 12.55
C THR A 74 3.39 -0.46 13.22
N THR A 75 2.62 -1.25 12.48
CA THR A 75 2.01 -2.48 13.01
C THR A 75 3.08 -3.48 13.44
N VAL A 76 4.10 -3.72 12.61
CA VAL A 76 5.21 -4.61 12.97
C VAL A 76 5.94 -4.13 14.20
N MET A 77 6.20 -2.81 14.33
CA MET A 77 6.86 -2.24 15.49
C MET A 77 6.05 -2.39 16.79
N LEU A 78 4.72 -2.26 16.71
CA LEU A 78 3.85 -2.35 17.88
C LEU A 78 3.54 -3.78 18.31
N THR A 79 3.54 -4.73 17.37
CA THR A 79 3.17 -6.13 17.65
C THR A 79 4.38 -7.01 17.97
N THR A 80 5.60 -6.54 17.73
CA THR A 80 6.83 -7.33 17.95
C THR A 80 7.49 -6.95 19.27
N PRO A 81 7.89 -7.93 20.12
CA PRO A 81 8.66 -7.68 21.34
C PRO A 81 9.97 -6.96 21.03
N ASP A 82 10.45 -6.10 21.96
CA ASP A 82 11.62 -5.24 21.76
C ASP A 82 12.88 -6.00 21.33
N HIS A 83 13.12 -7.19 21.90
CA HIS A 83 14.30 -8.01 21.62
C HIS A 83 14.28 -8.65 20.21
N MET A 84 13.11 -8.68 19.52
CA MET A 84 12.94 -9.27 18.18
C MET A 84 12.63 -8.23 17.09
N ARG A 85 12.44 -6.96 17.44
CA ARG A 85 12.06 -5.90 16.49
C ARG A 85 13.01 -5.78 15.32
N GLY A 86 14.31 -5.81 15.57
CA GLY A 86 15.29 -5.72 14.48
C GLY A 86 15.20 -6.87 13.49
N ARG A 87 15.00 -8.10 13.97
CA ARG A 87 14.84 -9.29 13.12
C ARG A 87 13.56 -9.25 12.31
N ALA A 88 12.43 -8.89 12.96
CA ALA A 88 11.14 -8.77 12.29
C ALA A 88 11.18 -7.68 11.21
N PHE A 89 11.80 -6.54 11.52
CA PHE A 89 11.95 -5.44 10.57
C PHE A 89 12.84 -5.81 9.38
N ALA A 90 13.96 -6.50 9.63
CA ALA A 90 14.85 -6.99 8.58
C ALA A 90 14.13 -7.98 7.63
N LEU A 91 13.37 -8.93 8.18
CA LEU A 91 12.58 -9.87 7.41
C LEU A 91 11.49 -9.17 6.59
N MET A 92 10.84 -8.16 7.15
CA MET A 92 9.84 -7.37 6.45
C MET A 92 10.44 -6.61 5.27
N ILE A 93 11.61 -5.99 5.46
CA ILE A 93 12.33 -5.28 4.39
C ILE A 93 12.75 -6.26 3.30
N LEU A 94 13.33 -7.40 3.66
CA LEU A 94 13.73 -8.43 2.69
C LEU A 94 12.52 -8.92 1.87
N ALA A 95 11.40 -9.22 2.53
CA ALA A 95 10.18 -9.64 1.85
C ALA A 95 9.66 -8.55 0.90
N ALA A 96 9.66 -7.28 1.33
CA ALA A 96 9.23 -6.15 0.52
C ALA A 96 10.15 -5.94 -0.70
N GLN A 97 11.47 -6.02 -0.53
CA GLN A 97 12.43 -5.90 -1.63
C GLN A 97 12.32 -7.04 -2.62
N THR A 98 12.14 -8.27 -2.12
CA THR A 98 11.93 -9.44 -2.99
C THR A 98 10.65 -9.29 -3.80
N ALA A 99 9.55 -8.88 -3.17
CA ALA A 99 8.28 -8.64 -3.85
C ALA A 99 8.40 -7.53 -4.91
N ASN A 100 9.11 -6.43 -4.60
CA ASN A 100 9.38 -5.35 -5.55
C ASN A 100 10.18 -5.84 -6.76
N ASN A 101 11.24 -6.61 -6.54
CA ASN A 101 12.08 -7.14 -7.61
C ASN A 101 11.30 -8.08 -8.52
N VAL A 102 10.52 -9.00 -7.94
CA VAL A 102 9.64 -9.90 -8.69
C VAL A 102 8.59 -9.10 -9.47
N GLY A 103 7.99 -8.09 -8.84
CA GLY A 103 7.03 -7.19 -9.49
C GLY A 103 7.65 -6.44 -10.67
N THR A 104 8.88 -5.94 -10.53
CA THR A 104 9.59 -5.23 -11.60
C THR A 104 9.87 -6.14 -12.79
N ILE A 105 10.34 -7.37 -12.55
CA ILE A 105 10.58 -8.37 -13.60
C ILE A 105 9.26 -8.71 -14.30
N TRP A 106 8.20 -8.93 -13.55
CA TRP A 106 6.88 -9.22 -14.08
C TRP A 106 6.37 -8.08 -14.98
N VAL A 107 6.40 -6.84 -14.47
CA VAL A 107 5.99 -5.66 -15.23
C VAL A 107 6.85 -5.45 -16.47
N GLY A 108 8.17 -5.61 -16.36
CA GLY A 108 9.09 -5.49 -17.49
C GLY A 108 8.81 -6.49 -18.59
N THR A 109 8.57 -7.75 -18.22
CA THR A 109 8.26 -8.82 -19.18
C THR A 109 6.95 -8.56 -19.92
N TRP A 110 5.88 -8.26 -19.18
CA TRP A 110 4.57 -8.01 -19.79
C TRP A 110 4.51 -6.69 -20.54
N ALA A 111 5.20 -5.65 -20.08
CA ALA A 111 5.30 -4.38 -20.82
C ALA A 111 5.97 -4.55 -22.19
N GLY A 112 6.91 -5.46 -22.29
CA GLY A 112 7.53 -5.82 -23.57
C GLY A 112 6.60 -6.58 -24.54
N LEU A 113 5.66 -7.36 -23.99
CA LEU A 113 4.75 -8.20 -24.79
C LEU A 113 3.44 -7.49 -25.19
N ILE A 114 2.81 -6.77 -24.28
CA ILE A 114 1.48 -6.18 -24.45
C ILE A 114 1.46 -4.66 -24.32
N GLY A 115 2.61 -4.05 -24.07
CA GLY A 115 2.77 -2.62 -23.87
C GLY A 115 2.58 -2.18 -22.42
N ALA A 116 3.21 -1.06 -22.05
CA ALA A 116 3.23 -0.56 -20.70
C ALA A 116 1.83 -0.20 -20.15
N SER A 117 0.99 0.45 -20.99
CA SER A 117 -0.37 0.84 -20.60
C SER A 117 -1.23 -0.37 -20.22
N ASN A 118 -1.26 -1.39 -21.07
CA ASN A 118 -2.04 -2.61 -20.83
C ASN A 118 -1.53 -3.38 -19.61
N THR A 119 -0.22 -3.39 -19.39
CA THR A 119 0.40 -4.02 -18.20
C THR A 119 -0.02 -3.31 -16.92
N MET A 120 -0.09 -1.98 -16.91
CA MET A 120 -0.55 -1.20 -15.75
C MET A 120 -2.03 -1.43 -15.46
N VAL A 121 -2.88 -1.47 -16.49
CA VAL A 121 -4.30 -1.82 -16.34
C VAL A 121 -4.46 -3.21 -15.76
N MET A 122 -3.73 -4.19 -16.28
CA MET A 122 -3.76 -5.57 -15.80
C MET A 122 -3.28 -5.66 -14.33
N GLY A 123 -2.20 -4.97 -13.97
CA GLY A 123 -1.71 -4.88 -12.60
C GLY A 123 -2.73 -4.25 -11.65
N GLY A 124 -3.41 -3.18 -12.09
CA GLY A 124 -4.49 -2.54 -11.34
C GLY A 124 -5.66 -3.49 -11.08
N VAL A 125 -6.12 -4.21 -12.09
CA VAL A 125 -7.20 -5.20 -11.96
C VAL A 125 -6.80 -6.32 -11.00
N ILE A 126 -5.59 -6.87 -11.14
CA ILE A 126 -5.08 -7.93 -10.26
C ILE A 126 -5.03 -7.43 -8.81
N SER A 127 -4.55 -6.21 -8.58
CA SER A 127 -4.47 -5.61 -7.25
C SER A 127 -5.86 -5.42 -6.62
N ILE A 128 -6.83 -4.94 -7.39
CA ILE A 128 -8.22 -4.77 -6.93
C ILE A 128 -8.83 -6.13 -6.59
N VAL A 129 -8.68 -7.12 -7.47
CA VAL A 129 -9.22 -8.47 -7.25
C VAL A 129 -8.56 -9.12 -6.03
N ALA A 130 -7.24 -9.05 -5.90
CA ALA A 130 -6.52 -9.59 -4.75
C ALA A 130 -6.98 -8.94 -3.43
N THR A 131 -7.12 -7.62 -3.42
CA THR A 131 -7.61 -6.88 -2.24
C THR A 131 -9.06 -7.25 -1.91
N ALA A 132 -9.91 -7.38 -2.92
CA ALA A 132 -11.31 -7.80 -2.75
C ALA A 132 -11.41 -9.23 -2.21
N LEU A 133 -10.56 -10.15 -2.71
CA LEU A 133 -10.49 -11.52 -2.20
C LEU A 133 -10.04 -11.56 -0.74
N ILE A 134 -9.00 -10.81 -0.38
CA ILE A 134 -8.54 -10.69 1.00
C ILE A 134 -9.66 -10.15 1.87
N TRP A 135 -10.36 -9.13 1.41
CA TRP A 135 -11.49 -8.54 2.14
C TRP A 135 -12.65 -9.53 2.32
N TRP A 136 -12.90 -10.37 1.34
CA TRP A 136 -13.95 -11.39 1.38
C TRP A 136 -13.60 -12.56 2.29
N PHE A 137 -12.39 -13.10 2.15
CA PHE A 137 -11.99 -14.32 2.85
C PHE A 137 -11.48 -14.08 4.28
N TRP A 138 -10.94 -12.88 4.57
CA TRP A 138 -10.28 -12.62 5.85
C TRP A 138 -11.10 -11.70 6.75
N LYS A 139 -12.20 -12.23 7.29
CA LYS A 139 -13.00 -11.55 8.34
C LYS A 139 -12.18 -11.04 9.54
N PRO A 140 -11.14 -11.75 10.05
CA PRO A 140 -10.37 -11.30 11.21
C PRO A 140 -9.66 -9.95 11.04
N ILE A 141 -9.25 -9.58 9.83
CA ILE A 141 -8.59 -8.28 9.59
C ILE A 141 -9.56 -7.11 9.79
N ARG A 142 -10.85 -7.32 9.55
CA ARG A 142 -11.89 -6.30 9.76
C ARG A 142 -12.16 -6.05 11.25
N GLU A 143 -11.88 -7.04 12.10
CA GLU A 143 -12.16 -7.02 13.54
C GLU A 143 -10.92 -6.75 14.39
N PHE A 144 -9.77 -6.43 13.76
CA PHE A 144 -8.56 -6.05 14.49
C PHE A 144 -8.71 -4.63 15.05
N ARG A 145 -9.66 -4.53 15.95
CA ARG A 145 -9.85 -3.43 16.88
C ARG A 145 -8.97 -3.74 18.06
N SER A 146 -8.01 -2.89 18.37
CA SER A 146 -7.15 -3.08 19.53
C SER A 146 -8.01 -3.36 20.77
N LYS A 147 -7.90 -4.56 21.32
CA LYS A 147 -8.58 -5.00 22.56
C LYS A 147 -8.11 -4.27 23.82
N ASP A 148 -7.33 -3.22 23.67
CA ASP A 148 -6.69 -2.50 24.78
C ASP A 148 -7.56 -1.41 25.41
N SER A 149 -8.91 -1.46 25.20
CA SER A 149 -9.83 -0.47 25.79
C SER A 149 -10.83 -1.07 26.77
N GLU A 150 -10.71 -2.34 27.15
CA GLU A 150 -11.58 -2.98 28.13
C GLU A 150 -10.82 -3.68 29.24
N GLU A 151 -9.94 -2.97 29.95
CA GLU A 151 -9.77 -3.23 31.35
C GLU A 151 -10.41 -2.08 32.14
N PRO A 152 -11.58 -2.30 32.75
CA PRO A 152 -12.04 -1.41 33.78
C PRO A 152 -11.10 -1.57 34.97
N SER A 153 -10.51 -0.46 35.37
CA SER A 153 -9.81 -0.36 36.66
C SER A 153 -10.74 -0.86 37.76
N SER A 154 -10.59 -2.10 38.16
CA SER A 154 -11.21 -2.61 39.39
C SER A 154 -10.17 -2.62 40.50
N SER A 155 -10.38 -1.69 41.39
CA SER A 155 -9.88 -1.57 42.78
C SER A 155 -8.38 -1.38 42.96
#